data_0915789e5f6822fd39db8b6025de2271
#
_entry.id   0915789e5f6822fd39db8b6025de2271
#
_cell.length_a   1.000
_cell.length_b   1.000
_cell.length_c   1.000
_cell.angle_alpha   90.00
_cell.angle_beta   90.00
_cell.angle_gamma   90.00
#
_symmetry.space_group_name_H-M   'P 1'
#
loop_
_entity.id
_entity.type
_entity.pdbx_description
1 polymer ?
#
loop_
_entity_poly.entity_id
_entity_poly.type
_entity_poly.pdbx_seq_one_letter_code
_entity_poly.pdbx_strand_id
1 'polypeptide(L)'
;MIKKSLNVIKNKPISFEVFSDEIDEMKKQAHILNDLASNVYVKIPVTNTKGTTTYDLIRDLTKNKVKVNITAIFTKNQIENVVDSIHERTPSVISIFAGRIANAGIDPEPIMKYAAKLTKHSPEKEILWASPREALNVIQAERCGCDIITVTPDIIKAMSTFGK
;
A
#
# COMPACT_ATOMS: atom_id res chain seq x y z
N MET A 1 -13.58 -2.99 16.63
CA MET A 1 -13.66 -3.14 15.15
C MET A 1 -12.65 -4.16 14.65
N ILE A 2 -11.35 -4.06 14.91
CA ILE A 2 -10.26 -4.97 14.43
C ILE A 2 -10.59 -6.45 14.68
N LYS A 3 -10.92 -6.85 15.92
CA LYS A 3 -11.24 -8.25 16.26
C LYS A 3 -12.41 -8.82 15.43
N LYS A 4 -13.42 -8.01 15.13
CA LYS A 4 -14.55 -8.46 14.29
C LYS A 4 -14.09 -8.71 12.84
N SER A 5 -13.25 -7.84 12.28
CA SER A 5 -12.70 -8.03 10.93
C SER A 5 -11.81 -9.28 10.85
N LEU A 6 -10.94 -9.52 11.83
CA LEU A 6 -10.08 -10.70 11.88
C LEU A 6 -10.86 -12.01 12.07
N ASN A 7 -12.03 -11.99 12.71
CA ASN A 7 -12.89 -13.17 12.81
C ASN A 7 -13.50 -13.59 11.46
N VAL A 8 -13.69 -12.62 10.55
CA VAL A 8 -14.24 -12.86 9.20
C VAL A 8 -13.14 -13.13 8.18
N ILE A 9 -12.05 -12.32 8.22
CA ILE A 9 -10.96 -12.38 7.24
C ILE A 9 -9.79 -13.14 7.86
N LYS A 10 -9.77 -14.47 7.66
CA LYS A 10 -8.73 -15.35 8.25
C LYS A 10 -7.57 -15.64 7.31
N ASN A 11 -7.84 -15.76 6.00
CA ASN A 11 -6.89 -16.28 5.02
C ASN A 11 -6.48 -15.25 3.95
N LYS A 12 -7.03 -14.04 3.99
CA LYS A 12 -6.70 -12.95 3.06
C LYS A 12 -5.90 -11.88 3.81
N PRO A 13 -4.94 -11.22 3.15
CA PRO A 13 -4.25 -10.07 3.73
C PRO A 13 -5.24 -9.00 4.21
N ILE A 14 -4.98 -8.44 5.37
CA ILE A 14 -5.74 -7.30 5.90
C ILE A 14 -4.77 -6.27 6.45
N SER A 15 -4.99 -5.00 6.13
CA SER A 15 -4.12 -3.92 6.60
C SER A 15 -4.79 -3.11 7.70
N PHE A 16 -4.04 -2.85 8.77
CA PHE A 16 -4.42 -1.89 9.83
C PHE A 16 -3.35 -0.82 9.94
N GLU A 17 -3.78 0.43 9.95
CA GLU A 17 -2.88 1.59 9.95
C GLU A 17 -2.47 1.98 11.37
N VAL A 18 -1.19 2.34 11.54
CA VAL A 18 -0.72 3.01 12.75
C VAL A 18 -1.41 4.37 12.88
N PHE A 19 -1.73 4.76 14.10
CA PHE A 19 -2.51 5.98 14.35
C PHE A 19 -1.63 7.17 14.76
N SER A 20 -0.46 6.92 15.36
CA SER A 20 0.43 7.97 15.83
C SER A 20 1.13 8.71 14.69
N ASP A 21 1.51 9.96 14.94
CA ASP A 21 2.34 10.77 14.06
C ASP A 21 3.85 10.70 14.41
N GLU A 22 4.17 10.33 15.65
CA GLU A 22 5.55 10.20 16.12
C GLU A 22 6.12 8.82 15.76
N ILE A 23 7.31 8.79 15.14
CA ILE A 23 7.95 7.57 14.57
C ILE A 23 8.10 6.45 15.62
N ASP A 24 8.55 6.78 16.83
CA ASP A 24 8.74 5.79 17.90
C ASP A 24 7.41 5.17 18.35
N GLU A 25 6.35 5.96 18.38
CA GLU A 25 5.01 5.46 18.69
C GLU A 25 4.43 4.65 17.53
N MET A 26 4.66 5.04 16.26
CA MET A 26 4.32 4.22 15.09
C MET A 26 4.96 2.84 15.20
N LYS A 27 6.23 2.76 15.61
CA LYS A 27 6.96 1.50 15.79
C LYS A 27 6.29 0.60 16.84
N LYS A 28 5.95 1.15 18.00
CA LYS A 28 5.24 0.40 19.06
C LYS A 28 3.89 -0.13 18.58
N GLN A 29 3.12 0.74 17.93
CA GLN A 29 1.82 0.37 17.37
C GLN A 29 1.96 -0.68 16.26
N ALA A 30 3.00 -0.60 15.43
CA ALA A 30 3.27 -1.58 14.38
C ALA A 30 3.45 -2.99 14.94
N HIS A 31 4.21 -3.15 16.01
CA HIS A 31 4.37 -4.44 16.68
C HIS A 31 3.06 -4.96 17.26
N ILE A 32 2.29 -4.10 17.95
CA ILE A 32 0.98 -4.46 18.48
C ILE A 32 0.03 -4.95 17.37
N LEU A 33 0.00 -4.25 16.22
CA LEU A 33 -0.83 -4.63 15.09
C LEU A 33 -0.37 -5.93 14.44
N ASN A 34 0.93 -6.12 14.26
CA ASN A 34 1.51 -7.33 13.71
C ASN A 34 1.14 -8.58 14.54
N ASP A 35 1.13 -8.45 15.87
CA ASP A 35 0.88 -9.56 16.79
C ASP A 35 -0.60 -9.97 16.85
N LEU A 36 -1.50 -9.24 16.19
CA LEU A 36 -2.93 -9.57 16.18
C LEU A 36 -3.26 -10.84 15.38
N ALA A 37 -2.62 -11.04 14.22
CA ALA A 37 -2.79 -12.23 13.39
C ALA A 37 -1.74 -12.31 12.27
N SER A 38 -1.46 -13.53 11.81
CA SER A 38 -0.44 -13.79 10.79
C SER A 38 -0.74 -13.20 9.40
N ASN A 39 -1.99 -12.82 9.11
CA ASN A 39 -2.41 -12.20 7.85
C ASN A 39 -2.47 -10.67 7.91
N VAL A 40 -2.03 -10.06 9.01
CA VAL A 40 -1.99 -8.60 9.15
C VAL A 40 -0.79 -8.02 8.40
N TYR A 41 -1.04 -6.96 7.64
CA TYR A 41 -0.06 -6.03 7.12
C TYR A 41 -0.19 -4.70 7.86
N VAL A 42 0.89 -4.23 8.46
CA VAL A 42 0.88 -2.96 9.17
C VAL A 42 0.95 -1.81 8.17
N LYS A 43 -0.08 -0.98 8.13
CA LYS A 43 -0.12 0.15 7.21
C LYS A 43 0.57 1.36 7.84
N ILE A 44 1.54 1.93 7.09
CA ILE A 44 2.42 3.01 7.56
C ILE A 44 2.49 4.09 6.47
N PRO A 45 2.25 5.37 6.78
CA PRO A 45 2.44 6.45 5.82
C PRO A 45 3.93 6.63 5.52
N VAL A 46 4.26 6.99 4.27
CA VAL A 46 5.64 7.23 3.83
C VAL A 46 6.32 8.40 4.53
N THR A 47 5.52 9.33 5.03
CA THR A 47 5.96 10.45 5.90
C THR A 47 4.93 10.68 7.00
N ASN A 48 5.37 11.28 8.11
CA ASN A 48 4.45 11.84 9.09
C ASN A 48 3.91 13.21 8.64
N THR A 49 3.07 13.86 9.46
CA THR A 49 2.46 15.16 9.12
C THR A 49 3.49 16.31 9.08
N LYS A 50 4.65 16.13 9.72
CA LYS A 50 5.79 17.07 9.71
C LYS A 50 6.72 16.88 8.50
N GLY A 51 6.43 15.90 7.62
CA GLY A 51 7.27 15.57 6.47
C GLY A 51 8.47 14.66 6.78
N THR A 52 8.61 14.19 8.03
CA THR A 52 9.66 13.22 8.38
C THR A 52 9.35 11.88 7.74
N THR A 53 10.33 11.34 7.02
CA THR A 53 10.19 10.05 6.33
C THR A 53 10.19 8.87 7.28
N THR A 54 9.50 7.79 6.90
CA THR A 54 9.41 6.54 7.68
C THR A 54 10.34 5.44 7.16
N TYR A 55 11.29 5.75 6.28
CA TYR A 55 12.15 4.75 5.61
C TYR A 55 12.94 3.89 6.60
N ASP A 56 13.50 4.48 7.65
CA ASP A 56 14.26 3.73 8.68
C ASP A 56 13.34 2.85 9.52
N LEU A 57 12.13 3.31 9.81
CA LEU A 57 11.08 2.51 10.46
C LEU A 57 10.70 1.31 9.59
N ILE A 58 10.45 1.52 8.28
CA ILE A 58 10.13 0.46 7.32
C ILE A 58 11.26 -0.58 7.27
N ARG A 59 12.51 -0.13 7.21
CA ARG A 59 13.69 -1.01 7.20
C ARG A 59 13.78 -1.87 8.46
N ASP A 60 13.59 -1.27 9.61
CA ASP A 60 13.62 -1.98 10.89
C ASP A 60 12.49 -3.01 11.00
N LEU A 61 11.26 -2.61 10.70
CA LEU A 61 10.10 -3.50 10.76
C LEU A 61 10.23 -4.68 9.80
N THR A 62 10.60 -4.44 8.55
CA THR A 62 10.71 -5.51 7.54
C THR A 62 11.90 -6.44 7.81
N LYS A 63 13.01 -5.93 8.35
CA LYS A 63 14.12 -6.75 8.83
C LYS A 63 13.68 -7.70 9.95
N ASN A 64 12.73 -7.27 10.79
CA ASN A 64 12.11 -8.07 11.84
C ASN A 64 10.88 -8.87 11.35
N LYS A 65 10.71 -9.03 10.02
CA LYS A 65 9.65 -9.83 9.38
C LYS A 65 8.22 -9.30 9.61
N VAL A 66 8.07 -8.05 10.00
CA VAL A 66 6.77 -7.39 10.05
C VAL A 66 6.33 -7.06 8.62
N LYS A 67 5.21 -7.61 8.19
CA LYS A 67 4.61 -7.31 6.89
C LYS A 67 4.03 -5.90 6.90
N VAL A 68 4.35 -5.12 5.88
CA VAL A 68 3.98 -3.70 5.83
C VAL A 68 3.16 -3.35 4.58
N ASN A 69 2.31 -2.35 4.72
CA ASN A 69 1.62 -1.69 3.62
C ASN A 69 1.97 -0.19 3.68
N ILE A 70 2.96 0.21 2.89
CA ILE A 70 3.43 1.60 2.88
C ILE A 70 2.48 2.44 2.05
N THR A 71 1.95 3.51 2.62
CA THR A 71 0.88 4.30 2.02
C THR A 71 1.23 5.78 1.88
N ALA A 72 0.34 6.55 1.26
CA ALA A 72 0.50 7.98 0.97
C ALA A 72 1.70 8.29 0.06
N ILE A 73 2.00 7.40 -0.89
CA ILE A 73 3.09 7.57 -1.85
C ILE A 73 2.58 8.33 -3.07
N PHE A 74 3.33 9.36 -3.50
CA PHE A 74 2.98 10.24 -4.62
C PHE A 74 4.07 10.40 -5.66
N THR A 75 5.35 10.16 -5.33
CA THR A 75 6.48 10.50 -6.20
C THR A 75 7.37 9.29 -6.49
N LYS A 76 8.10 9.33 -7.61
CA LYS A 76 9.09 8.31 -7.96
C LYS A 76 10.17 8.18 -6.89
N ASN A 77 10.66 9.29 -6.38
CA ASN A 77 11.67 9.29 -5.32
C ASN A 77 11.17 8.57 -4.05
N GLN A 78 9.90 8.77 -3.67
CA GLN A 78 9.32 8.02 -2.55
C GLN A 78 9.25 6.53 -2.84
N ILE A 79 8.88 6.13 -4.08
CA ILE A 79 8.82 4.72 -4.48
C ILE A 79 10.20 4.08 -4.38
N GLU A 80 11.24 4.71 -4.92
CA GLU A 80 12.63 4.22 -4.88
C GLU A 80 13.10 4.01 -3.44
N ASN A 81 12.97 5.03 -2.60
CA ASN A 81 13.38 4.95 -1.19
C ASN A 81 12.59 3.90 -0.40
N VAL A 82 11.28 3.74 -0.69
CA VAL A 82 10.46 2.68 -0.06
C VAL A 82 10.95 1.30 -0.49
N VAL A 83 11.14 1.08 -1.79
CA VAL A 83 11.64 -0.21 -2.32
C VAL A 83 12.98 -0.58 -1.71
N ASP A 84 13.89 0.38 -1.58
CA ASP A 84 15.23 0.20 -0.99
C ASP A 84 15.19 -0.02 0.54
N SER A 85 14.13 0.43 1.18
CA SER A 85 13.95 0.27 2.63
C SER A 85 13.36 -1.09 3.01
N ILE A 86 12.63 -1.74 2.11
CA ILE A 86 11.98 -3.03 2.37
C ILE A 86 12.99 -4.16 2.29
N HIS A 87 13.10 -4.96 3.35
CA HIS A 87 13.92 -6.19 3.34
C HIS A 87 13.39 -7.17 2.29
N GLU A 88 14.29 -7.75 1.48
CA GLU A 88 13.97 -8.52 0.27
C GLU A 88 13.02 -9.72 0.47
N ARG A 89 13.00 -10.33 1.66
CA ARG A 89 12.20 -11.52 1.97
C ARG A 89 10.94 -11.23 2.80
N THR A 90 10.57 -9.96 2.96
CA THR A 90 9.39 -9.61 3.76
C THR A 90 8.25 -9.15 2.85
N PRO A 91 7.11 -9.86 2.84
CA PRO A 91 5.96 -9.46 2.05
C PRO A 91 5.52 -8.04 2.38
N SER A 92 5.37 -7.22 1.36
CA SER A 92 5.12 -5.79 1.52
C SER A 92 4.25 -5.26 0.39
N VAL A 93 3.34 -4.34 0.71
CA VAL A 93 2.49 -3.65 -0.24
C VAL A 93 2.94 -2.19 -0.35
N ILE A 94 3.11 -1.70 -1.56
CA ILE A 94 3.50 -0.33 -1.89
C ILE A 94 2.29 0.39 -2.47
N SER A 95 1.58 1.15 -1.62
CA SER A 95 0.31 1.80 -1.95
C SER A 95 0.53 3.21 -2.49
N ILE A 96 0.46 3.36 -3.82
CA ILE A 96 0.60 4.64 -4.51
C ILE A 96 -0.77 5.29 -4.67
N PHE A 97 -0.90 6.56 -4.30
CA PHE A 97 -2.15 7.30 -4.32
C PHE A 97 -2.52 7.79 -5.74
N ALA A 98 -2.57 6.86 -6.69
CA ALA A 98 -2.80 7.12 -8.11
C ALA A 98 -4.05 7.98 -8.35
N GLY A 99 -5.17 7.70 -7.68
CA GLY A 99 -6.38 8.52 -7.83
C GLY A 99 -6.22 9.95 -7.30
N ARG A 100 -5.35 10.19 -6.31
CA ARG A 100 -5.06 11.56 -5.85
C ARG A 100 -4.09 12.27 -6.77
N ILE A 101 -3.16 11.56 -7.38
CA ILE A 101 -2.29 12.09 -8.45
C ILE A 101 -3.15 12.54 -9.63
N ALA A 102 -4.13 11.72 -10.03
CA ALA A 102 -5.09 12.07 -11.08
C ALA A 102 -5.93 13.32 -10.72
N ASN A 103 -6.38 13.43 -9.46
CA ASN A 103 -7.10 14.62 -9.00
C ASN A 103 -6.26 15.91 -9.04
N ALA A 104 -4.93 15.81 -9.03
CA ALA A 104 -4.02 16.92 -9.23
C ALA A 104 -3.78 17.26 -10.72
N GLY A 105 -4.49 16.59 -11.64
CA GLY A 105 -4.35 16.81 -13.09
C GLY A 105 -3.14 16.10 -13.70
N ILE A 106 -2.55 15.14 -13.02
CA ILE A 106 -1.38 14.39 -13.47
C ILE A 106 -1.78 12.96 -13.82
N ASP A 107 -1.41 12.47 -15.02
CA ASP A 107 -1.63 11.07 -15.39
C ASP A 107 -0.84 10.13 -14.44
N PRO A 108 -1.52 9.25 -13.69
CA PRO A 108 -0.84 8.34 -12.77
C PRO A 108 -0.22 7.12 -13.45
N GLU A 109 -0.58 6.78 -14.70
CA GLU A 109 -0.07 5.57 -15.35
C GLU A 109 1.46 5.53 -15.48
N PRO A 110 2.16 6.63 -15.84
CA PRO A 110 3.62 6.60 -15.94
C PRO A 110 4.31 6.26 -14.63
N ILE A 111 3.83 6.74 -13.49
CA ILE A 111 4.41 6.42 -12.18
C ILE A 111 4.06 5.00 -11.73
N MET A 112 2.83 4.52 -12.02
CA MET A 112 2.42 3.16 -11.71
C MET A 112 3.22 2.13 -12.51
N LYS A 113 3.39 2.34 -13.83
CA LYS A 113 4.25 1.51 -14.70
C LYS A 113 5.71 1.50 -14.23
N TYR A 114 6.20 2.66 -13.79
CA TYR A 114 7.55 2.76 -13.23
C TYR A 114 7.69 1.89 -11.96
N ALA A 115 6.75 1.98 -11.03
CA ALA A 115 6.77 1.18 -9.81
C ALA A 115 6.71 -0.32 -10.10
N ALA A 116 5.78 -0.76 -10.95
CA ALA A 116 5.65 -2.16 -11.35
C ALA A 116 6.93 -2.70 -12.03
N LYS A 117 7.59 -1.87 -12.86
CA LYS A 117 8.88 -2.23 -13.47
C LYS A 117 9.99 -2.38 -12.42
N LEU A 118 10.03 -1.48 -11.43
CA LEU A 118 11.06 -1.47 -10.38
C LEU A 118 10.96 -2.72 -9.49
N THR A 119 9.74 -3.20 -9.21
CA THR A 119 9.51 -4.37 -8.35
C THR A 119 9.40 -5.70 -9.10
N LYS A 120 9.51 -5.71 -10.43
CA LYS A 120 9.30 -6.88 -11.30
C LYS A 120 10.02 -8.16 -10.84
N HIS A 121 11.19 -8.03 -10.25
CA HIS A 121 12.02 -9.17 -9.80
C HIS A 121 11.98 -9.36 -8.27
N SER A 122 11.00 -8.73 -7.60
CA SER A 122 10.84 -8.77 -6.15
C SER A 122 9.40 -9.19 -5.81
N PRO A 123 9.04 -10.48 -5.92
CA PRO A 123 7.65 -10.96 -5.78
C PRO A 123 7.05 -10.66 -4.42
N GLU A 124 7.87 -10.36 -3.41
CA GLU A 124 7.43 -9.96 -2.07
C GLU A 124 6.98 -8.48 -1.99
N LYS A 125 7.16 -7.70 -3.06
CA LYS A 125 6.85 -6.26 -3.11
C LYS A 125 5.74 -6.00 -4.10
N GLU A 126 4.49 -6.03 -3.62
CA GLU A 126 3.29 -5.84 -4.43
C GLU A 126 2.96 -4.35 -4.61
N ILE A 127 2.68 -3.93 -5.86
CA ILE A 127 2.26 -2.57 -6.18
C ILE A 127 0.74 -2.44 -6.11
N LEU A 128 0.27 -1.49 -5.31
CA LEU A 128 -1.14 -1.23 -5.12
C LEU A 128 -1.54 0.14 -5.67
N TRP A 129 -2.52 0.14 -6.59
CA TRP A 129 -3.21 1.34 -7.04
C TRP A 129 -4.21 1.77 -5.97
N ALA A 130 -3.93 2.87 -5.27
CA ALA A 130 -4.77 3.37 -4.20
C ALA A 130 -5.64 4.56 -4.63
N SER A 131 -6.75 4.74 -3.91
CA SER A 131 -7.68 5.86 -4.08
C SER A 131 -8.30 5.96 -5.49
N PRO A 132 -8.80 4.88 -6.11
CA PRO A 132 -9.44 4.95 -7.41
C PRO A 132 -10.67 5.88 -7.35
N ARG A 133 -10.98 6.52 -8.47
CA ARG A 133 -12.08 7.48 -8.60
C ARG A 133 -13.22 6.95 -9.43
N GLU A 134 -12.96 6.01 -10.32
CA GLU A 134 -13.91 5.46 -11.27
C GLU A 134 -13.56 4.02 -11.65
N ALA A 135 -14.50 3.33 -12.29
CA ALA A 135 -14.33 1.93 -12.69
C ALA A 135 -13.20 1.75 -13.72
N LEU A 136 -12.92 2.76 -14.57
CA LEU A 136 -11.84 2.72 -15.55
C LEU A 136 -10.46 2.52 -14.86
N ASN A 137 -10.29 2.98 -13.61
CA ASN A 137 -9.03 2.81 -12.89
C ASN A 137 -8.66 1.34 -12.67
N VAL A 138 -9.63 0.42 -12.67
CA VAL A 138 -9.36 -1.04 -12.60
C VAL A 138 -8.61 -1.49 -13.85
N ILE A 139 -9.06 -1.08 -15.02
CA ILE A 139 -8.41 -1.39 -16.31
C ILE A 139 -7.04 -0.72 -16.40
N GLN A 140 -6.93 0.52 -15.92
CA GLN A 140 -5.65 1.24 -15.88
C GLN A 140 -4.65 0.56 -14.96
N ALA A 141 -5.07 0.13 -13.76
CA ALA A 141 -4.20 -0.59 -12.82
C ALA A 141 -3.67 -1.90 -13.43
N GLU A 142 -4.55 -2.70 -14.04
CA GLU A 142 -4.17 -3.92 -14.75
C GLU A 142 -3.16 -3.63 -15.87
N ARG A 143 -3.45 -2.65 -16.73
CA ARG A 143 -2.57 -2.23 -17.84
C ARG A 143 -1.20 -1.70 -17.37
N CYS A 144 -1.13 -1.17 -16.14
CA CYS A 144 0.12 -0.71 -15.54
C CYS A 144 0.93 -1.82 -14.89
N GLY A 145 0.37 -3.04 -14.77
CA GLY A 145 1.01 -4.14 -14.09
C GLY A 145 0.96 -4.04 -12.56
N CYS A 146 -0.09 -3.40 -12.02
CA CYS A 146 -0.32 -3.38 -10.58
C CYS A 146 -0.82 -4.74 -10.10
N ASP A 147 -0.36 -5.17 -8.94
CA ASP A 147 -0.78 -6.43 -8.31
C ASP A 147 -2.14 -6.30 -7.61
N ILE A 148 -2.42 -5.11 -7.09
CA ILE A 148 -3.61 -4.83 -6.26
C ILE A 148 -4.21 -3.49 -6.67
N ILE A 149 -5.54 -3.39 -6.58
CA ILE A 149 -6.27 -2.12 -6.55
C ILE A 149 -7.27 -2.11 -5.40
N THR A 150 -7.34 -1.01 -4.65
CA THR A 150 -8.43 -0.79 -3.69
C THR A 150 -9.66 -0.28 -4.43
N VAL A 151 -10.83 -0.83 -4.13
CA VAL A 151 -12.09 -0.39 -4.76
C VAL A 151 -13.17 -0.24 -3.71
N THR A 152 -14.07 0.73 -3.95
CA THR A 152 -15.30 0.88 -3.16
C THR A 152 -16.39 -0.06 -3.69
N PRO A 153 -17.45 -0.35 -2.90
CA PRO A 153 -18.60 -1.11 -3.39
C PRO A 153 -19.24 -0.50 -4.64
N ASP A 154 -19.24 0.83 -4.77
CA ASP A 154 -19.80 1.51 -5.94
C ASP A 154 -18.97 1.26 -7.21
N ILE A 155 -17.64 1.24 -7.09
CA ILE A 155 -16.76 0.88 -8.21
C ILE A 155 -16.99 -0.58 -8.62
N ILE A 156 -17.10 -1.51 -7.66
CA ILE A 156 -17.41 -2.92 -7.94
C ILE A 156 -18.74 -3.03 -8.69
N LYS A 157 -19.77 -2.30 -8.26
CA LYS A 157 -21.07 -2.28 -8.93
C LYS A 157 -20.96 -1.73 -10.37
N ALA A 158 -20.19 -0.65 -10.56
CA ALA A 158 -19.98 -0.07 -11.88
C ALA A 158 -19.25 -1.01 -12.85
N MET A 159 -18.36 -1.89 -12.35
CA MET A 159 -17.69 -2.90 -13.18
C MET A 159 -18.65 -3.88 -13.85
N SER A 160 -19.88 -4.05 -13.33
CA SER A 160 -20.90 -4.90 -13.98
C SER A 160 -21.36 -4.39 -15.34
N THR A 161 -21.01 -3.16 -15.71
CA THR A 161 -21.34 -2.53 -17.00
C THR A 161 -20.17 -2.57 -18.00
N PHE A 162 -19.04 -3.18 -17.65
CA PHE A 162 -17.89 -3.29 -18.55
C PHE A 162 -18.28 -3.99 -19.86
N GLY A 163 -17.93 -3.38 -21.00
CA GLY A 163 -18.20 -3.92 -22.33
C GLY A 163 -19.68 -3.85 -22.80
N LYS A 164 -20.52 -3.10 -22.11
CA LYS A 164 -21.91 -2.90 -22.50
C LYS A 164 -22.11 -1.55 -23.18
#